data_4784663288183717a1fbfc9e960d6535
#
_entry.id   4784663288183717a1fbfc9e960d6535
#
_cell.length_a   1.000
_cell.length_b   1.000
_cell.length_c   1.000
_cell.angle_alpha   90.00
_cell.angle_beta   90.00
_cell.angle_gamma   90.00
#
_symmetry.space_group_name_H-M   'P 1'
#
loop_
_entity.id
_entity.type
_entity.pdbx_description
1 polymer ?
#
loop_
_entity_poly.entity_id
_entity_poly.type
_entity_poly.pdbx_seq_one_letter_code
_entity_poly.pdbx_strand_id
1 'polypeptide(L)'
;MTYTEKTHQGFTHPIDATDPRTLAWLIRRHGLEMTHLSRGSHIGAIFSLAEIMATLYARVLRVRPQEPDWPERDRLILSKGHAGAAVYAALAERGFFDVEELKTHYANGSRLSGHVSHKGIPGVEFSTGSLGHGLAVAAGMALAAQK
;
A
#
# COMPACT_ATOMS: atom_id res chain seq x y z
N MET A 1 8.82 1.34 -16.13
CA MET A 1 8.35 2.70 -16.44
C MET A 1 9.13 3.66 -15.56
N THR A 2 10.06 4.42 -16.12
CA THR A 2 10.93 5.35 -15.38
C THR A 2 10.18 6.66 -15.17
N TYR A 3 9.80 6.94 -13.93
CA TYR A 3 9.16 8.18 -13.55
C TYR A 3 10.23 9.26 -13.45
N THR A 4 10.27 10.20 -14.39
CA THR A 4 11.09 11.42 -14.29
C THR A 4 10.23 12.53 -13.70
N GLU A 5 10.36 12.80 -12.40
CA GLU A 5 9.78 14.00 -11.81
C GLU A 5 10.47 15.26 -12.37
N LYS A 6 9.65 16.21 -12.82
CA LYS A 6 10.11 17.60 -13.00
C LYS A 6 10.36 18.18 -11.61
N THR A 7 11.61 18.29 -11.26
CA THR A 7 12.13 18.67 -9.95
C THR A 7 11.91 20.14 -9.64
N HIS A 8 11.36 20.43 -8.47
CA HIS A 8 11.82 21.55 -7.68
C HIS A 8 13.10 21.11 -6.97
N GLN A 9 14.26 21.50 -7.53
CA GLN A 9 15.62 21.43 -7.01
C GLN A 9 16.04 20.11 -6.28
N GLY A 10 16.86 19.29 -6.92
CA GLY A 10 17.93 18.61 -6.23
C GLY A 10 18.02 17.09 -6.25
N PHE A 11 17.19 16.33 -6.96
CA PHE A 11 17.42 14.88 -7.13
C PHE A 11 17.59 14.50 -8.60
N THR A 12 18.83 14.16 -8.97
CA THR A 12 19.23 13.79 -10.34
C THR A 12 19.22 12.29 -10.59
N HIS A 13 18.66 11.48 -9.68
CA HIS A 13 18.61 10.03 -9.81
C HIS A 13 17.18 9.55 -10.06
N PRO A 14 17.00 8.52 -10.92
CA PRO A 14 15.69 7.89 -11.07
C PRO A 14 15.22 7.35 -9.71
N ILE A 15 13.93 7.58 -9.39
CA ILE A 15 13.34 7.12 -8.14
C ILE A 15 13.25 5.59 -8.19
N ASP A 16 13.97 4.93 -7.29
CA ASP A 16 13.98 3.47 -7.18
C ASP A 16 13.07 3.02 -6.02
N ALA A 17 11.82 2.66 -6.35
CA ALA A 17 10.87 2.11 -5.39
C ALA A 17 11.24 0.70 -4.88
N THR A 18 12.35 0.10 -5.35
CA THR A 18 12.88 -1.16 -4.79
C THR A 18 13.83 -0.91 -3.61
N ASP A 19 14.28 0.35 -3.42
CA ASP A 19 14.99 0.74 -2.20
C ASP A 19 14.00 1.05 -1.08
N PRO A 20 14.11 0.39 0.11
CA PRO A 20 13.17 0.59 1.20
C PRO A 20 13.09 2.04 1.71
N ARG A 21 14.19 2.79 1.69
CA ARG A 21 14.20 4.19 2.15
C ARG A 21 13.42 5.06 1.18
N THR A 22 13.64 4.87 -0.10
CA THR A 22 12.93 5.56 -1.17
C THR A 22 11.44 5.23 -1.13
N LEU A 23 11.10 3.94 -1.00
CA LEU A 23 9.69 3.52 -0.91
C LEU A 23 9.01 4.06 0.36
N ALA A 24 9.69 4.12 1.51
CA ALA A 24 9.14 4.72 2.73
C ALA A 24 8.84 6.22 2.56
N TRP A 25 9.73 6.93 1.86
CA TRP A 25 9.50 8.34 1.53
C TRP A 25 8.31 8.52 0.59
N LEU A 26 8.20 7.69 -0.45
CA LEU A 26 7.06 7.70 -1.39
C LEU A 26 5.74 7.41 -0.68
N ILE A 27 5.71 6.41 0.22
CA ILE A 27 4.51 6.09 1.02
C ILE A 27 4.08 7.30 1.85
N ARG A 28 5.00 8.04 2.47
CA ARG A 28 4.68 9.26 3.23
C ARG A 28 4.15 10.37 2.33
N ARG A 29 4.82 10.60 1.21
CA ARG A 29 4.43 11.61 0.23
C ARG A 29 3.03 11.35 -0.28
N HIS A 30 2.75 10.12 -0.77
CA HIS A 30 1.42 9.75 -1.24
C HIS A 30 0.39 9.77 -0.11
N GLY A 31 0.75 9.32 1.09
CA GLY A 31 -0.12 9.40 2.25
C GLY A 31 -0.53 10.83 2.58
N LEU A 32 0.40 11.78 2.51
CA LEU A 32 0.13 13.20 2.71
C LEU A 32 -0.78 13.74 1.59
N GLU A 33 -0.48 13.44 0.33
CA GLU A 33 -1.27 13.87 -0.82
C GLU A 33 -2.69 13.30 -0.76
N MET A 34 -2.85 12.00 -0.54
CA MET A 34 -4.15 11.34 -0.40
C MET A 34 -5.01 11.95 0.72
N THR A 35 -4.42 12.17 1.89
CA THR A 35 -5.15 12.76 3.04
C THR A 35 -5.47 14.22 2.80
N HIS A 36 -4.62 14.98 2.14
CA HIS A 36 -4.86 16.37 1.78
C HIS A 36 -6.01 16.50 0.78
N LEU A 37 -5.97 15.75 -0.32
CA LEU A 37 -6.99 15.80 -1.38
C LEU A 37 -8.36 15.33 -0.89
N SER A 38 -8.39 14.25 -0.12
CA SER A 38 -9.62 13.68 0.41
C SER A 38 -10.16 14.41 1.65
N ARG A 39 -9.40 15.35 2.22
CA ARG A 39 -9.63 15.93 3.56
C ARG A 39 -9.81 14.83 4.62
N GLY A 40 -9.13 13.71 4.40
CA GLY A 40 -9.19 12.53 5.25
C GLY A 40 -8.38 12.69 6.54
N SER A 41 -8.50 11.68 7.39
CA SER A 41 -7.77 11.56 8.64
C SER A 41 -6.71 10.46 8.57
N HIS A 42 -6.15 10.10 9.72
CA HIS A 42 -5.25 8.96 9.91
C HIS A 42 -3.81 9.10 9.37
N ILE A 43 -3.36 10.32 9.02
CA ILE A 43 -1.99 10.56 8.53
C ILE A 43 -0.91 10.02 9.49
N GLY A 44 -1.11 10.13 10.80
CA GLY A 44 -0.20 9.58 11.81
C GLY A 44 -0.07 8.05 11.72
N ALA A 45 -1.20 7.35 11.48
CA ALA A 45 -1.21 5.91 11.30
C ALA A 45 -0.48 5.48 10.01
N ILE A 46 -0.64 6.24 8.92
CA ILE A 46 0.06 6.03 7.65
C ILE A 46 1.57 6.19 7.85
N PHE A 47 1.99 7.29 8.47
CA PHE A 47 3.41 7.60 8.68
C PHE A 47 4.08 6.58 9.60
N SER A 48 3.39 6.09 10.62
CA SER A 48 3.93 5.08 11.54
C SER A 48 4.19 3.72 10.90
N LEU A 49 3.63 3.47 9.70
CA LEU A 49 3.79 2.23 8.95
C LEU A 49 4.78 2.34 7.78
N ALA A 50 5.20 3.52 7.40
CA ALA A 50 5.90 3.74 6.15
C ALA A 50 7.13 2.85 5.99
N GLU A 51 8.00 2.77 6.99
CA GLU A 51 9.20 1.93 6.97
C GLU A 51 8.87 0.43 6.99
N ILE A 52 7.85 0.04 7.76
CA ILE A 52 7.42 -1.36 7.83
C ILE A 52 6.92 -1.81 6.46
N MET A 53 5.99 -1.05 5.86
CA MET A 53 5.44 -1.34 4.55
C MET A 53 6.52 -1.34 3.46
N ALA A 54 7.40 -0.35 3.49
CA ALA A 54 8.50 -0.26 2.55
C ALA A 54 9.45 -1.46 2.64
N THR A 55 9.83 -1.85 3.86
CA THR A 55 10.70 -3.00 4.06
C THR A 55 10.03 -4.29 3.60
N LEU A 56 8.77 -4.49 3.96
CA LEU A 56 8.00 -5.66 3.55
C LEU A 56 7.91 -5.76 2.01
N TYR A 57 7.45 -4.73 1.34
CA TYR A 57 7.24 -4.78 -0.12
C TYR A 57 8.53 -4.68 -0.94
N ALA A 58 9.59 -4.08 -0.43
CA ALA A 58 10.85 -3.98 -1.16
C ALA A 58 11.80 -5.17 -0.93
N ARG A 59 11.72 -5.86 0.22
CA ARG A 59 12.74 -6.85 0.62
C ARG A 59 12.21 -8.21 1.09
N VAL A 60 11.00 -8.27 1.62
CA VAL A 60 10.52 -9.46 2.33
C VAL A 60 9.48 -10.22 1.52
N LEU A 61 8.43 -9.53 1.08
CA LEU A 61 7.29 -10.18 0.44
C LEU A 61 7.64 -10.67 -0.98
N ARG A 62 7.35 -11.92 -1.23
CA ARG A 62 7.39 -12.53 -2.57
C ARG A 62 6.06 -12.23 -3.27
N VAL A 63 6.05 -11.18 -4.07
CA VAL A 63 4.86 -10.74 -4.81
C VAL A 63 5.21 -10.50 -6.27
N ARG A 64 4.22 -10.66 -7.14
CA ARG A 64 4.33 -10.40 -8.58
C ARG A 64 3.24 -9.42 -8.98
N PRO A 65 3.54 -8.14 -9.15
CA PRO A 65 2.53 -7.14 -9.48
C PRO A 65 1.74 -7.44 -10.75
N GLN A 66 2.40 -8.10 -11.73
CA GLN A 66 1.77 -8.48 -13.00
C GLN A 66 0.91 -9.76 -12.89
N GLU A 67 1.07 -10.52 -11.79
CA GLU A 67 0.32 -11.73 -11.48
C GLU A 67 -0.20 -11.64 -10.03
N PRO A 68 -1.12 -10.68 -9.73
CA PRO A 68 -1.53 -10.40 -8.35
C PRO A 68 -2.21 -11.59 -7.66
N ASP A 69 -2.73 -12.52 -8.44
CA ASP A 69 -3.39 -13.76 -7.94
C ASP A 69 -2.45 -14.98 -7.91
N TRP A 70 -1.15 -14.79 -8.13
CA TRP A 70 -0.19 -15.89 -8.05
C TRP A 70 -0.33 -16.68 -6.75
N PRO A 71 -0.62 -18.00 -6.78
CA PRO A 71 -1.01 -18.77 -5.60
C PRO A 71 0.06 -18.84 -4.51
N GLU A 72 1.35 -18.84 -4.91
CA GLU A 72 2.49 -18.96 -3.98
C GLU A 72 3.00 -17.61 -3.47
N ARG A 73 2.31 -16.51 -3.76
CA ARG A 73 2.69 -15.20 -3.24
C ARG A 73 2.51 -15.10 -1.75
N ASP A 74 3.31 -14.29 -1.11
CA ASP A 74 3.08 -13.91 0.26
C ASP A 74 1.82 -13.03 0.38
N ARG A 75 1.12 -13.15 1.50
CA ARG A 75 -0.12 -12.41 1.77
C ARG A 75 0.06 -11.50 2.96
N LEU A 76 -0.34 -10.25 2.80
CA LEU A 76 -0.29 -9.25 3.86
C LEU A 76 -1.70 -8.84 4.26
N ILE A 77 -1.99 -8.86 5.56
CA ILE A 77 -3.23 -8.32 6.13
C ILE A 77 -2.89 -7.19 7.07
N LEU A 78 -3.38 -6.00 6.75
CA LEU A 78 -3.24 -4.83 7.61
C LEU A 78 -4.35 -4.82 8.66
N SER A 79 -4.00 -5.10 9.94
CA SER A 79 -4.98 -5.18 11.04
C SER A 79 -5.49 -3.81 11.55
N LYS A 80 -4.77 -2.72 11.23
CA LYS A 80 -5.24 -1.34 11.45
C LYS A 80 -5.69 -0.71 10.12
N GLY A 81 -6.87 -1.12 9.66
CA GLY A 81 -7.40 -0.77 8.34
C GLY A 81 -7.44 0.72 8.01
N HIS A 82 -7.52 1.59 9.03
CA HIS A 82 -7.48 3.04 8.88
C HIS A 82 -6.14 3.59 8.34
N ALA A 83 -5.07 2.79 8.35
CA ALA A 83 -3.81 3.12 7.67
C ALA A 83 -3.75 2.56 6.22
N GLY A 84 -4.90 2.25 5.62
CA GLY A 84 -5.01 1.66 4.27
C GLY A 84 -4.28 2.43 3.18
N ALA A 85 -4.22 3.76 3.28
CA ALA A 85 -3.48 4.58 2.33
C ALA A 85 -1.98 4.21 2.22
N ALA A 86 -1.35 3.73 3.31
CA ALA A 86 0.03 3.22 3.25
C ALA A 86 0.15 1.95 2.41
N VAL A 87 -0.85 1.06 2.48
CA VAL A 87 -0.90 -0.16 1.65
C VAL A 87 -1.11 0.22 0.19
N TYR A 88 -2.05 1.11 -0.10
CA TYR A 88 -2.33 1.55 -1.48
C TYR A 88 -1.11 2.20 -2.11
N ALA A 89 -0.42 3.08 -1.37
CA ALA A 89 0.82 3.71 -1.85
C ALA A 89 1.91 2.67 -2.15
N ALA A 90 2.13 1.71 -1.25
CA ALA A 90 3.11 0.65 -1.45
C ALA A 90 2.77 -0.22 -2.67
N LEU A 91 1.50 -0.61 -2.84
CA LEU A 91 1.05 -1.42 -3.97
C LEU A 91 1.20 -0.66 -5.30
N ALA A 92 0.78 0.61 -5.38
CA ALA A 92 0.92 1.42 -6.57
C ALA A 92 2.38 1.58 -6.98
N GLU A 93 3.26 1.94 -6.05
CA GLU A 93 4.71 2.10 -6.29
C GLU A 93 5.39 0.77 -6.68
N ARG A 94 4.84 -0.36 -6.23
CA ARG A 94 5.30 -1.68 -6.65
C ARG A 94 4.68 -2.14 -7.98
N GLY A 95 3.81 -1.35 -8.61
CA GLY A 95 3.27 -1.60 -9.95
C GLY A 95 2.03 -2.50 -10.00
N PHE A 96 1.30 -2.66 -8.90
CA PHE A 96 0.03 -3.39 -8.90
C PHE A 96 -1.10 -2.63 -9.61
N PHE A 97 -1.04 -1.31 -9.58
CA PHE A 97 -1.95 -0.40 -10.31
C PHE A 97 -1.28 0.96 -10.51
N ASP A 98 -1.91 1.83 -11.28
CA ASP A 98 -1.34 3.14 -11.63
C ASP A 98 -1.26 4.05 -10.38
N VAL A 99 -0.09 4.67 -10.18
CA VAL A 99 0.15 5.65 -9.11
C VAL A 99 -0.81 6.83 -9.16
N GLU A 100 -1.20 7.27 -10.36
CA GLU A 100 -2.17 8.37 -10.53
C GLU A 100 -3.52 8.07 -9.91
N GLU A 101 -3.90 6.79 -9.77
CA GLU A 101 -5.14 6.40 -9.12
C GLU A 101 -5.17 6.77 -7.63
N LEU A 102 -4.01 6.89 -6.97
CA LEU A 102 -3.93 7.32 -5.56
C LEU A 102 -4.64 8.66 -5.31
N LYS A 103 -4.70 9.54 -6.31
CA LYS A 103 -5.39 10.83 -6.23
C LYS A 103 -6.91 10.70 -6.05
N THR A 104 -7.46 9.52 -6.34
CA THR A 104 -8.89 9.22 -6.15
C THR A 104 -9.22 8.69 -4.77
N HIS A 105 -8.21 8.53 -3.88
CA HIS A 105 -8.41 7.98 -2.55
C HIS A 105 -9.56 8.68 -1.80
N TYR A 106 -10.48 7.88 -1.28
CA TYR A 106 -11.63 8.30 -0.51
C TYR A 106 -12.63 9.22 -1.26
N ALA A 107 -12.50 9.35 -2.58
CA ALA A 107 -13.47 10.04 -3.41
C ALA A 107 -14.71 9.16 -3.69
N ASN A 108 -15.85 9.78 -3.95
CA ASN A 108 -17.06 9.05 -4.33
C ASN A 108 -16.83 8.22 -5.60
N GLY A 109 -17.15 6.93 -5.54
CA GLY A 109 -16.96 5.98 -6.64
C GLY A 109 -15.56 5.41 -6.78
N SER A 110 -14.58 5.88 -5.99
CA SER A 110 -13.25 5.27 -5.95
C SER A 110 -13.26 3.92 -5.25
N ARG A 111 -12.44 2.98 -5.76
CA ARG A 111 -12.17 1.71 -5.08
C ARG A 111 -11.20 1.87 -3.91
N LEU A 112 -10.43 2.96 -3.86
CA LEU A 112 -9.48 3.28 -2.80
C LEU A 112 -10.21 3.91 -1.62
N SER A 113 -10.83 3.10 -0.78
CA SER A 113 -11.62 3.57 0.35
C SER A 113 -10.74 4.05 1.52
N GLY A 114 -11.33 4.80 2.46
CA GLY A 114 -10.62 5.37 3.61
C GLY A 114 -10.03 4.34 4.57
N HIS A 115 -10.58 3.12 4.61
CA HIS A 115 -9.98 1.94 5.25
C HIS A 115 -9.54 0.96 4.16
N VAL A 116 -8.55 0.12 4.47
CA VAL A 116 -8.08 -0.85 3.48
C VAL A 116 -9.22 -1.75 3.00
N SER A 117 -9.38 -1.85 1.68
CA SER A 117 -10.43 -2.64 1.02
C SER A 117 -9.82 -3.56 -0.02
N HIS A 118 -10.29 -4.83 -0.05
CA HIS A 118 -9.91 -5.80 -1.09
C HIS A 118 -10.76 -5.66 -2.37
N LYS A 119 -11.84 -4.87 -2.34
CA LYS A 119 -12.79 -4.78 -3.46
C LYS A 119 -12.17 -4.13 -4.68
N GLY A 120 -11.78 -4.97 -5.64
CA GLY A 120 -11.19 -4.54 -6.91
C GLY A 120 -9.76 -3.98 -6.81
N ILE A 121 -9.07 -4.15 -5.69
CA ILE A 121 -7.69 -3.68 -5.50
C ILE A 121 -6.75 -4.88 -5.51
N PRO A 122 -5.93 -5.05 -6.56
CA PRO A 122 -4.97 -6.15 -6.63
C PRO A 122 -3.95 -6.06 -5.49
N GLY A 123 -3.64 -7.22 -4.88
CA GLY A 123 -2.66 -7.30 -3.78
C GLY A 123 -3.22 -6.99 -2.39
N VAL A 124 -4.52 -6.68 -2.25
CA VAL A 124 -5.19 -6.57 -0.95
C VAL A 124 -6.02 -7.81 -0.68
N GLU A 125 -5.65 -8.55 0.35
CA GLU A 125 -6.27 -9.85 0.68
C GLU A 125 -7.64 -9.72 1.34
N PHE A 126 -7.75 -8.76 2.25
CA PHE A 126 -8.91 -8.66 3.13
C PHE A 126 -9.16 -7.21 3.56
N SER A 127 -10.42 -6.81 3.58
CA SER A 127 -10.83 -5.50 4.11
C SER A 127 -10.84 -5.52 5.62
N THR A 128 -10.17 -4.55 6.25
CA THR A 128 -10.16 -4.41 7.70
C THR A 128 -10.68 -3.04 8.13
N GLY A 129 -11.29 -3.00 9.30
CA GLY A 129 -11.80 -1.77 9.93
C GLY A 129 -11.77 -1.89 11.44
N SER A 130 -12.30 -3.00 11.98
CA SER A 130 -12.20 -3.30 13.40
C SER A 130 -10.75 -3.61 13.77
N LEU A 131 -10.20 -2.84 14.73
CA LEU A 131 -8.82 -3.01 15.16
C LEU A 131 -8.57 -4.40 15.76
N GLY A 132 -7.52 -5.07 15.28
CA GLY A 132 -7.12 -6.38 15.78
C GLY A 132 -7.71 -7.57 14.99
N HIS A 133 -8.84 -7.43 14.29
CA HIS A 133 -9.45 -8.59 13.63
C HIS A 133 -8.62 -9.14 12.47
N GLY A 134 -7.77 -8.34 11.85
CA GLY A 134 -6.87 -8.80 10.79
C GLY A 134 -5.91 -9.90 11.24
N LEU A 135 -5.48 -9.89 12.50
CA LEU A 135 -4.62 -10.93 13.04
C LEU A 135 -5.31 -12.30 13.07
N ALA A 136 -6.56 -12.35 13.52
CA ALA A 136 -7.33 -13.59 13.54
C ALA A 136 -7.57 -14.15 12.13
N VAL A 137 -7.88 -13.27 11.17
CA VAL A 137 -8.04 -13.66 9.75
C VAL A 137 -6.72 -14.19 9.19
N ALA A 138 -5.60 -13.51 9.42
CA ALA A 138 -4.28 -13.95 8.97
C ALA A 138 -3.91 -15.32 9.55
N ALA A 139 -4.18 -15.56 10.83
CA ALA A 139 -3.96 -16.86 11.46
C ALA A 139 -4.81 -17.97 10.82
N GLY A 140 -6.09 -17.70 10.54
CA GLY A 140 -6.96 -18.64 9.82
C GLY A 140 -6.47 -18.96 8.42
N MET A 141 -6.02 -17.96 7.67
CA MET A 141 -5.44 -18.16 6.33
C MET A 141 -4.14 -18.97 6.39
N ALA A 142 -3.26 -18.70 7.35
CA ALA A 142 -2.02 -19.46 7.53
C ALA A 142 -2.29 -20.94 7.86
N LEU A 143 -3.27 -21.23 8.71
CA LEU A 143 -3.68 -22.59 9.02
C LEU A 143 -4.29 -23.31 7.79
N ALA A 144 -5.09 -22.61 7.00
CA ALA A 144 -5.66 -23.16 5.77
C ALA A 144 -4.58 -23.48 4.71
N ALA A 145 -3.52 -22.69 4.65
CA ALA A 145 -2.41 -22.91 3.70
C ALA A 145 -1.51 -24.10 4.06
N GLN A 146 -1.66 -24.71 5.24
CA GLN A 146 -0.91 -25.91 5.66
C GLN A 146 -1.54 -27.21 5.20
N LYS A 147 -2.75 -27.16 4.64
CA LYS A 147 -3.50 -28.33 4.12
C LYS A 147 -3.30 -28.50 2.63
#